data_5aa7916f8f4e66edff56bc67124c1d6e
#
_entry.id   5aa7916f8f4e66edff56bc67124c1d6e
#
_cell.length_a   1.000
_cell.length_b   1.000
_cell.length_c   1.000
_cell.angle_alpha   90.00
_cell.angle_beta   90.00
_cell.angle_gamma   90.00
#
_symmetry.space_group_name_H-M   'P 1'
#
loop_
_entity.id
_entity.type
_entity.pdbx_description
1 polymer ?
#
loop_
_entity_poly.entity_id
_entity_poly.type
_entity_poly.pdbx_seq_one_letter_code
_entity_poly.pdbx_strand_id
1 'polypeptide(L)'
;LGAIDQKCLFLAIDGPHEGAILNEGVISLKMKDVDSLEHYNDNDVILNTGSPHYVRFANNIGGMDIVKDAKSIRYSGRFSKEGINVNFAERISGDEIFVRTYERGVEDETLSCGTGVVASSLAFAAKGGNKVDSVRVKTPGGKLEVRFSASGEGYKDVFLIGPAERVFEGTIEVDEL
;
A
#
# COMPACT_ATOMS: atom_id res chain seq x y z
N LEU A 1 -6.11 -8.38 24.00
CA LEU A 1 -4.78 -8.96 24.04
C LEU A 1 -3.81 -8.17 24.93
N GLY A 2 -3.88 -6.84 25.06
CA GLY A 2 -3.11 -6.05 26.02
C GLY A 2 -1.58 -6.14 25.90
N ALA A 3 -1.05 -6.58 24.76
CA ALA A 3 0.39 -6.70 24.54
C ALA A 3 1.09 -5.35 24.39
N ILE A 4 0.33 -4.31 24.00
CA ILE A 4 0.79 -2.92 23.87
C ILE A 4 -0.28 -1.98 24.40
N ASP A 5 0.12 -0.90 25.05
CA ASP A 5 -0.80 0.11 25.56
C ASP A 5 -1.21 1.11 24.46
N GLN A 6 -0.26 1.87 23.92
CA GLN A 6 -0.52 2.88 22.90
C GLN A 6 0.49 2.87 21.75
N LYS A 7 1.73 2.50 22.00
CA LYS A 7 2.81 2.49 21.00
C LYS A 7 3.60 1.21 21.10
N CYS A 8 4.08 0.73 19.96
CA CYS A 8 4.99 -0.40 19.89
C CYS A 8 6.08 -0.16 18.83
N LEU A 9 7.19 -0.86 19.03
CA LEU A 9 8.21 -1.07 18.04
C LEU A 9 8.31 -2.58 17.81
N PHE A 10 8.23 -3.01 16.58
CA PHE A 10 8.38 -4.42 16.23
C PHE A 10 9.24 -4.59 14.98
N LEU A 11 9.81 -5.76 14.81
CA LEU A 11 10.63 -6.13 13.67
C LEU A 11 9.80 -6.95 12.69
N ALA A 12 9.74 -6.50 11.44
CA ALA A 12 9.20 -7.26 10.31
C ALA A 12 10.33 -7.62 9.33
N ILE A 13 10.00 -8.33 8.26
CA ILE A 13 10.98 -8.81 7.28
C ILE A 13 11.73 -7.67 6.57
N ASP A 14 11.10 -6.53 6.43
CA ASP A 14 11.63 -5.31 5.78
C ASP A 14 12.23 -4.30 6.78
N GLY A 15 12.29 -4.65 8.07
CA GLY A 15 12.96 -3.86 9.11
C GLY A 15 12.08 -3.50 10.31
N PRO A 16 12.51 -2.53 11.12
CA PRO A 16 11.76 -2.07 12.28
C PRO A 16 10.57 -1.19 11.87
N HIS A 17 9.43 -1.42 12.53
CA HIS A 17 8.20 -0.65 12.36
C HIS A 17 7.71 -0.09 13.69
N GLU A 18 7.25 1.16 13.65
CA GLU A 18 6.56 1.80 14.75
C GLU A 18 5.06 1.72 14.52
N GLY A 19 4.34 1.24 15.52
CA GLY A 19 2.89 1.20 15.54
C GLY A 19 2.32 2.07 16.65
N ALA A 20 1.19 2.72 16.40
CA ALA A 20 0.47 3.47 17.43
C ALA A 20 -1.05 3.26 17.31
N ILE A 21 -1.71 3.13 18.45
CA ILE A 21 -3.17 3.20 18.56
C ILE A 21 -3.53 4.67 18.68
N LEU A 22 -4.21 5.23 17.67
CA LEU A 22 -4.61 6.65 17.65
C LEU A 22 -5.90 6.89 18.43
N ASN A 23 -6.87 6.00 18.24
CA ASN A 23 -8.13 5.94 18.96
C ASN A 23 -8.69 4.52 18.86
N GLU A 24 -9.89 4.27 19.42
CA GLU A 24 -10.49 2.95 19.42
C GLU A 24 -10.63 2.39 17.99
N GLY A 25 -9.91 1.29 17.74
CA GLY A 25 -9.91 0.58 16.45
C GLY A 25 -9.11 1.22 15.31
N VAL A 26 -8.43 2.36 15.51
CA VAL A 26 -7.61 3.00 14.47
C VAL A 26 -6.13 2.90 14.82
N ILE A 27 -5.38 2.31 13.91
CA ILE A 27 -3.94 2.08 14.03
C ILE A 27 -3.19 2.97 13.04
N SER A 28 -2.08 3.53 13.49
CA SER A 28 -1.05 4.17 12.63
C SER A 28 0.19 3.29 12.61
N LEU A 29 0.65 2.95 11.42
CA LEU A 29 1.83 2.11 11.19
C LEU A 29 2.86 2.89 10.39
N LYS A 30 4.07 3.05 10.93
CA LYS A 30 5.21 3.60 10.20
C LYS A 30 5.61 2.60 9.10
N MET A 31 5.58 3.05 7.88
CA MET A 31 5.99 2.29 6.70
C MET A 31 7.42 2.68 6.30
N LYS A 32 7.99 1.93 5.37
CA LYS A 32 9.29 2.23 4.80
C LYS A 32 9.24 3.56 4.05
N ASP A 33 10.25 4.40 4.26
CA ASP A 33 10.47 5.59 3.45
C ASP A 33 10.82 5.20 2.00
N VAL A 34 10.51 6.05 1.06
CA VAL A 34 10.72 5.81 -0.38
C VAL A 34 11.67 6.88 -0.91
N ASP A 35 12.87 6.49 -1.33
CA ASP A 35 13.89 7.44 -1.77
C ASP A 35 13.60 8.02 -3.16
N SER A 36 12.99 7.24 -4.05
CA SER A 36 12.65 7.67 -5.41
C SER A 36 11.52 6.85 -6.01
N LEU A 37 10.91 7.40 -7.08
CA LEU A 37 9.90 6.74 -7.89
C LEU A 37 10.36 6.73 -9.34
N GLU A 38 10.03 5.68 -10.08
CA GLU A 38 10.23 5.61 -11.52
C GLU A 38 8.92 5.97 -12.24
N HIS A 39 8.92 7.07 -12.97
CA HIS A 39 7.85 7.38 -13.92
C HIS A 39 8.02 6.53 -15.17
N TYR A 40 7.32 5.38 -15.24
CA TYR A 40 7.45 4.43 -16.33
C TYR A 40 6.84 4.94 -17.64
N ASN A 41 5.71 5.64 -17.53
CA ASN A 41 5.07 6.42 -18.60
C ASN A 41 4.09 7.42 -17.96
N ASP A 42 3.26 8.09 -18.80
CA ASP A 42 2.32 9.11 -18.34
C ASP A 42 1.31 8.63 -17.29
N ASN A 43 0.97 7.34 -17.28
CA ASN A 43 -0.03 6.76 -16.37
C ASN A 43 0.53 5.79 -15.34
N ASP A 44 1.76 5.33 -15.53
CA ASP A 44 2.31 4.23 -14.75
C ASP A 44 3.55 4.69 -13.97
N VAL A 45 3.58 4.32 -12.68
CA VAL A 45 4.69 4.61 -11.75
C VAL A 45 5.13 3.31 -11.09
N ILE A 46 6.44 3.14 -10.93
CA ILE A 46 7.03 1.98 -10.25
C ILE A 46 7.79 2.48 -9.01
N LEU A 47 7.57 1.84 -7.88
CA LEU A 47 8.25 2.17 -6.63
C LEU A 47 8.29 0.95 -5.68
N ASN A 48 9.12 1.07 -4.65
CA ASN A 48 9.26 0.03 -3.63
C ASN A 48 8.94 0.60 -2.24
N THR A 49 7.90 0.08 -1.61
CA THR A 49 7.42 0.45 -0.27
C THR A 49 7.64 -0.67 0.77
N GLY A 50 8.72 -1.47 0.60
CA GLY A 50 8.97 -2.73 1.29
C GLY A 50 8.72 -3.94 0.38
N SER A 51 7.89 -3.75 -0.65
CA SER A 51 7.62 -4.67 -1.75
C SER A 51 7.56 -3.87 -3.06
N PRO A 52 7.93 -4.44 -4.23
CA PRO A 52 7.85 -3.73 -5.50
C PRO A 52 6.40 -3.60 -5.96
N HIS A 53 6.05 -2.39 -6.41
CA HIS A 53 4.71 -2.03 -6.88
C HIS A 53 4.75 -1.34 -8.24
N TYR A 54 3.88 -1.76 -9.11
CA TYR A 54 3.48 -1.08 -10.34
C TYR A 54 2.12 -0.43 -10.08
N VAL A 55 2.04 0.89 -10.26
CA VAL A 55 0.81 1.67 -10.05
C VAL A 55 0.37 2.22 -11.39
N ARG A 56 -0.82 1.83 -11.85
CA ARG A 56 -1.47 2.33 -13.06
C ARG A 56 -2.66 3.20 -12.71
N PHE A 57 -2.64 4.44 -13.19
CA PHE A 57 -3.80 5.32 -13.09
C PHE A 57 -4.75 5.07 -14.25
N ALA A 58 -5.99 4.77 -13.93
CA ALA A 58 -7.06 4.50 -14.88
C ALA A 58 -8.41 5.03 -14.36
N ASN A 59 -9.39 5.13 -15.24
CA ASN A 59 -10.76 5.49 -14.90
C ASN A 59 -11.63 4.23 -14.87
N ASN A 60 -12.72 4.27 -14.10
CA ASN A 60 -13.71 3.19 -13.99
C ASN A 60 -13.12 1.84 -13.59
N ILE A 61 -12.11 1.86 -12.70
CA ILE A 61 -11.45 0.63 -12.25
C ILE A 61 -12.41 -0.32 -11.53
N GLY A 62 -13.53 0.17 -11.02
CA GLY A 62 -14.56 -0.65 -10.40
C GLY A 62 -15.16 -1.72 -11.32
N GLY A 63 -15.18 -1.47 -12.63
CA GLY A 63 -15.68 -2.39 -13.65
C GLY A 63 -14.60 -3.20 -14.38
N MET A 64 -13.31 -3.01 -14.06
CA MET A 64 -12.21 -3.69 -14.72
C MET A 64 -12.05 -5.14 -14.27
N ASP A 65 -11.62 -5.99 -15.19
CA ASP A 65 -11.09 -7.32 -14.88
C ASP A 65 -9.63 -7.19 -14.43
N ILE A 66 -9.48 -6.89 -13.12
CA ILE A 66 -8.18 -6.62 -12.51
C ILE A 66 -7.20 -7.77 -12.69
N VAL A 67 -7.67 -9.00 -12.55
CA VAL A 67 -6.81 -10.19 -12.64
C VAL A 67 -6.24 -10.35 -14.05
N LYS A 68 -7.07 -10.19 -15.07
CA LYS A 68 -6.65 -10.27 -16.47
C LYS A 68 -5.66 -9.16 -16.83
N ASP A 69 -6.01 -7.92 -16.45
CA ASP A 69 -5.20 -6.76 -16.83
C ASP A 69 -3.86 -6.74 -16.06
N ALA A 70 -3.85 -7.11 -14.79
CA ALA A 70 -2.64 -7.22 -13.99
C ALA A 70 -1.70 -8.31 -14.49
N LYS A 71 -2.21 -9.49 -14.90
CA LYS A 71 -1.39 -10.58 -15.43
C LYS A 71 -0.58 -10.16 -16.64
N SER A 72 -1.10 -9.27 -17.49
CA SER A 72 -0.37 -8.76 -18.64
C SER A 72 0.89 -7.96 -18.24
N ILE A 73 0.85 -7.27 -17.08
CA ILE A 73 1.97 -6.55 -16.50
C ILE A 73 2.87 -7.48 -15.72
N ARG A 74 2.29 -8.24 -14.77
CA ARG A 74 2.99 -9.17 -13.86
C ARG A 74 3.88 -10.17 -14.58
N TYR A 75 3.41 -10.69 -15.72
CA TYR A 75 4.13 -11.68 -16.52
C TYR A 75 4.83 -11.09 -17.76
N SER A 76 4.91 -9.77 -17.88
CA SER A 76 5.70 -9.11 -18.91
C SER A 76 7.21 -9.41 -18.75
N GLY A 77 7.99 -9.26 -19.81
CA GLY A 77 9.43 -9.57 -19.80
C GLY A 77 10.20 -8.87 -18.66
N ARG A 78 9.78 -7.68 -18.26
CA ARG A 78 10.41 -6.93 -17.16
C ARG A 78 10.14 -7.54 -15.78
N PHE A 79 8.94 -8.04 -15.53
CA PHE A 79 8.49 -8.43 -14.20
C PHE A 79 8.26 -9.93 -14.02
N SER A 80 8.38 -10.73 -15.08
CA SER A 80 8.07 -12.17 -15.06
C SER A 80 8.93 -12.96 -14.07
N LYS A 81 10.19 -12.58 -13.89
CA LYS A 81 11.15 -13.31 -13.05
C LYS A 81 10.98 -13.04 -11.57
N GLU A 82 11.00 -11.77 -11.17
CA GLU A 82 10.97 -11.37 -9.75
C GLU A 82 9.57 -11.08 -9.26
N GLY A 83 8.68 -10.78 -10.18
CA GLY A 83 7.32 -10.39 -9.90
C GLY A 83 7.17 -8.96 -9.39
N ILE A 84 5.94 -8.46 -9.48
CA ILE A 84 5.56 -7.14 -8.99
C ILE A 84 4.09 -7.16 -8.57
N ASN A 85 3.73 -6.43 -7.53
CA ASN A 85 2.33 -6.14 -7.21
C ASN A 85 1.81 -5.12 -8.22
N VAL A 86 0.60 -5.31 -8.72
CA VAL A 86 -0.01 -4.40 -9.68
C VAL A 86 -1.21 -3.72 -9.05
N ASN A 87 -1.15 -2.40 -8.97
CA ASN A 87 -2.19 -1.56 -8.38
C ASN A 87 -2.83 -0.72 -9.48
N PHE A 88 -4.15 -0.74 -9.54
CA PHE A 88 -4.93 0.18 -10.36
C PHE A 88 -5.50 1.26 -9.45
N ALA A 89 -5.24 2.51 -9.77
CA ALA A 89 -5.65 3.66 -8.98
C ALA A 89 -6.54 4.59 -9.81
N GLU A 90 -7.68 4.96 -9.25
CA GLU A 90 -8.62 5.92 -9.82
C GLU A 90 -8.74 7.13 -8.91
N ARG A 91 -8.60 8.33 -9.48
CA ARG A 91 -8.79 9.57 -8.73
C ARG A 91 -10.28 9.79 -8.44
N ILE A 92 -10.63 9.96 -7.17
CA ILE A 92 -11.98 10.35 -6.73
C ILE A 92 -12.06 11.86 -6.54
N SER A 93 -11.06 12.44 -5.85
CA SER A 93 -10.99 13.88 -5.57
C SER A 93 -9.54 14.39 -5.53
N GLY A 94 -9.32 15.59 -4.99
CA GLY A 94 -8.00 16.19 -4.87
C GLY A 94 -7.05 15.45 -3.94
N ASP A 95 -7.59 14.70 -2.98
CA ASP A 95 -6.86 13.99 -1.91
C ASP A 95 -7.40 12.57 -1.67
N GLU A 96 -8.19 12.03 -2.59
CA GLU A 96 -8.80 10.71 -2.44
C GLU A 96 -8.71 9.89 -3.72
N ILE A 97 -8.31 8.62 -3.57
CA ILE A 97 -8.21 7.63 -4.65
C ILE A 97 -8.95 6.34 -4.30
N PHE A 98 -9.41 5.61 -5.33
CA PHE A 98 -9.83 4.23 -5.22
C PHE A 98 -8.71 3.33 -5.75
N VAL A 99 -8.37 2.27 -5.01
CA VAL A 99 -7.27 1.36 -5.36
C VAL A 99 -7.76 -0.08 -5.35
N ARG A 100 -7.40 -0.82 -6.39
CA ARG A 100 -7.56 -2.29 -6.49
C ARG A 100 -6.21 -2.92 -6.78
N THR A 101 -5.85 -3.99 -6.08
CA THR A 101 -4.52 -4.59 -6.14
C THR A 101 -4.57 -6.06 -6.49
N TYR A 102 -3.80 -6.43 -7.52
CA TYR A 102 -3.37 -7.80 -7.78
C TYR A 102 -2.05 -8.05 -7.07
N GLU A 103 -2.03 -9.00 -6.16
CA GLU A 103 -0.92 -9.18 -5.24
C GLU A 103 0.02 -10.31 -5.67
N ARG A 104 1.30 -9.98 -5.74
CA ARG A 104 2.38 -10.93 -6.01
C ARG A 104 2.46 -11.97 -4.90
N GLY A 105 2.46 -13.25 -5.25
CA GLY A 105 2.49 -14.37 -4.32
C GLY A 105 1.11 -14.90 -3.96
N VAL A 106 0.06 -14.06 -4.01
CA VAL A 106 -1.35 -14.49 -4.00
C VAL A 106 -1.77 -14.82 -5.43
N GLU A 107 -1.29 -14.05 -6.40
CA GLU A 107 -1.56 -14.14 -7.84
C GLU A 107 -3.06 -13.98 -8.16
N ASP A 108 -3.73 -13.15 -7.37
CA ASP A 108 -5.13 -12.78 -7.50
C ASP A 108 -5.37 -11.37 -6.93
N GLU A 109 -6.58 -10.83 -7.13
CA GLU A 109 -7.00 -9.58 -6.49
C GLU A 109 -7.24 -9.81 -5.00
N THR A 110 -6.70 -8.90 -4.17
CA THR A 110 -6.94 -8.89 -2.72
C THR A 110 -7.84 -7.74 -2.31
N LEU A 111 -8.51 -7.88 -1.18
CA LEU A 111 -9.39 -6.84 -0.64
C LEU A 111 -8.64 -5.55 -0.29
N SER A 112 -7.39 -5.68 0.18
CA SER A 112 -6.51 -4.56 0.49
C SER A 112 -5.08 -5.05 0.64
N CYS A 113 -4.12 -4.30 0.07
CA CYS A 113 -2.69 -4.50 0.22
C CYS A 113 -2.08 -3.23 0.83
N GLY A 114 -1.59 -3.30 2.06
CA GLY A 114 -1.10 -2.12 2.79
C GLY A 114 0.04 -1.40 2.07
N THR A 115 1.07 -2.15 1.59
CA THR A 115 2.17 -1.58 0.81
C THR A 115 1.71 -1.04 -0.54
N GLY A 116 0.69 -1.65 -1.15
CA GLY A 116 0.07 -1.18 -2.40
C GLY A 116 -0.73 0.11 -2.23
N VAL A 117 -1.42 0.26 -1.11
CA VAL A 117 -2.11 1.50 -0.71
C VAL A 117 -1.10 2.63 -0.55
N VAL A 118 0.02 2.38 0.14
CA VAL A 118 1.11 3.35 0.27
C VAL A 118 1.69 3.71 -1.10
N ALA A 119 2.04 2.72 -1.91
CA ALA A 119 2.61 2.94 -3.24
C ALA A 119 1.69 3.80 -4.12
N SER A 120 0.38 3.50 -4.13
CA SER A 120 -0.61 4.25 -4.91
C SER A 120 -0.76 5.68 -4.43
N SER A 121 -0.70 5.93 -3.11
CA SER A 121 -0.78 7.26 -2.53
C SER A 121 0.42 8.13 -2.88
N LEU A 122 1.65 7.58 -2.77
CA LEU A 122 2.87 8.29 -3.12
C LEU A 122 2.95 8.58 -4.63
N ALA A 123 2.56 7.61 -5.47
CA ALA A 123 2.45 7.80 -6.91
C ALA A 123 1.42 8.88 -7.27
N PHE A 124 0.29 8.93 -6.57
CA PHE A 124 -0.73 9.97 -6.74
C PHE A 124 -0.21 11.36 -6.41
N ALA A 125 0.49 11.51 -5.28
CA ALA A 125 1.12 12.77 -4.87
C ALA A 125 2.18 13.24 -5.89
N ALA A 126 3.03 12.32 -6.38
CA ALA A 126 4.05 12.61 -7.38
C ALA A 126 3.45 13.11 -8.70
N LYS A 127 2.30 12.56 -9.12
CA LYS A 127 1.62 12.96 -10.37
C LYS A 127 0.80 14.25 -10.23
N GLY A 128 0.31 14.54 -9.04
CA GLY A 128 -0.70 15.58 -8.87
C GLY A 128 -0.19 17.01 -8.91
N GLY A 129 1.11 17.25 -8.80
CA GLY A 129 1.68 18.59 -8.64
C GLY A 129 1.13 19.36 -7.42
N ASN A 130 0.18 18.79 -6.71
CA ASN A 130 -0.39 19.34 -5.49
C ASN A 130 0.48 18.91 -4.32
N LYS A 131 0.79 19.84 -3.44
CA LYS A 131 1.48 19.57 -2.18
C LYS A 131 0.49 18.93 -1.20
N VAL A 132 0.13 17.66 -1.46
CA VAL A 132 -0.61 16.84 -0.50
C VAL A 132 0.39 16.11 0.38
N ASP A 133 0.15 16.10 1.67
CA ASP A 133 0.89 15.37 2.70
C ASP A 133 0.08 14.19 3.25
N SER A 134 -1.13 14.02 2.73
CA SER A 134 -2.08 12.98 3.09
C SER A 134 -2.97 12.60 1.90
N VAL A 135 -3.22 11.30 1.76
CA VAL A 135 -4.13 10.73 0.73
C VAL A 135 -5.09 9.75 1.40
N ARG A 136 -6.37 9.97 1.20
CA ARG A 136 -7.42 9.02 1.59
C ARG A 136 -7.57 7.96 0.51
N VAL A 137 -7.59 6.71 0.93
CA VAL A 137 -7.65 5.57 0.01
C VAL A 137 -8.86 4.71 0.29
N LYS A 138 -9.67 4.49 -0.72
CA LYS A 138 -10.72 3.49 -0.72
C LYS A 138 -10.20 2.22 -1.38
N THR A 139 -10.46 1.07 -0.78
CA THR A 139 -10.19 -0.26 -1.34
C THR A 139 -11.45 -1.11 -1.25
N PRO A 140 -11.52 -2.26 -1.92
CA PRO A 140 -12.62 -3.22 -1.70
C PRO A 140 -12.78 -3.64 -0.23
N GLY A 141 -11.67 -3.68 0.54
CA GLY A 141 -11.66 -4.06 1.96
C GLY A 141 -11.96 -2.93 2.95
N GLY A 142 -12.02 -1.66 2.50
CA GLY A 142 -12.30 -0.55 3.41
C GLY A 142 -11.62 0.76 3.05
N LYS A 143 -11.54 1.65 4.04
CA LYS A 143 -10.93 2.98 3.89
C LYS A 143 -9.67 3.07 4.72
N LEU A 144 -8.64 3.63 4.13
CA LEU A 144 -7.33 3.86 4.72
C LEU A 144 -6.89 5.30 4.45
N GLU A 145 -5.88 5.76 5.17
CA GLU A 145 -5.21 7.03 4.94
C GLU A 145 -3.70 6.79 4.90
N VAL A 146 -3.00 7.48 4.02
CA VAL A 146 -1.53 7.50 4.01
C VAL A 146 -1.07 8.92 4.21
N ARG A 147 -0.23 9.14 5.25
CA ARG A 147 0.43 10.42 5.52
C ARG A 147 1.91 10.31 5.22
N PHE A 148 2.51 11.38 4.72
CA PHE A 148 3.91 11.40 4.34
C PHE A 148 4.44 12.83 4.22
N SER A 149 5.76 12.95 4.18
CA SER A 149 6.47 14.21 3.90
C SER A 149 7.28 14.06 2.62
N ALA A 150 7.17 15.00 1.68
CA ALA A 150 8.03 15.02 0.49
C ALA A 150 9.51 15.26 0.89
N SER A 151 10.44 14.52 0.30
CA SER A 151 11.87 14.61 0.60
C SER A 151 12.71 14.29 -0.62
N GLY A 152 13.27 15.32 -1.26
CA GLY A 152 14.03 15.16 -2.49
C GLY A 152 13.17 14.58 -3.62
N GLU A 153 13.59 13.46 -4.19
CA GLU A 153 12.86 12.73 -5.24
C GLU A 153 11.88 11.67 -4.68
N GLY A 154 11.74 11.62 -3.36
CA GLY A 154 10.95 10.60 -2.67
C GLY A 154 10.12 11.13 -1.51
N TYR A 155 9.84 10.25 -0.55
CA TYR A 155 8.95 10.51 0.57
C TYR A 155 9.48 9.90 1.86
N LYS A 156 9.34 10.64 2.97
CA LYS A 156 9.70 10.23 4.33
C LYS A 156 8.51 10.35 5.26
N ASP A 157 8.68 9.82 6.46
CA ASP A 157 7.65 9.81 7.48
C ASP A 157 6.32 9.26 6.95
N VAL A 158 6.44 8.14 6.23
CA VAL A 158 5.30 7.48 5.61
C VAL A 158 4.55 6.67 6.67
N PHE A 159 3.26 6.98 6.85
CA PHE A 159 2.37 6.28 7.77
C PHE A 159 1.14 5.76 7.06
N LEU A 160 0.86 4.48 7.27
CA LEU A 160 -0.42 3.87 6.90
C LEU A 160 -1.36 3.92 8.11
N ILE A 161 -2.55 4.47 7.92
CA ILE A 161 -3.54 4.68 8.98
C ILE A 161 -4.85 4.01 8.56
N GLY A 162 -5.41 3.22 9.44
CA GLY A 162 -6.67 2.54 9.17
C GLY A 162 -7.22 1.74 10.33
N PRO A 163 -8.41 1.17 10.17
CA PRO A 163 -9.02 0.33 11.19
C PRO A 163 -8.27 -1.00 11.31
N ALA A 164 -8.24 -1.54 12.53
CA ALA A 164 -7.81 -2.88 12.81
C ALA A 164 -8.85 -3.55 13.71
N GLU A 165 -9.48 -4.59 13.19
CA GLU A 165 -10.54 -5.33 13.87
C GLU A 165 -10.09 -6.74 14.20
N ARG A 166 -10.47 -7.24 15.38
CA ARG A 166 -10.24 -8.63 15.76
C ARG A 166 -11.21 -9.53 15.00
N VAL A 167 -10.67 -10.42 14.15
CA VAL A 167 -11.47 -11.30 13.30
C VAL A 167 -11.68 -12.66 13.94
N PHE A 168 -10.63 -13.26 14.52
CA PHE A 168 -10.73 -14.56 15.20
C PHE A 168 -9.62 -14.70 16.24
N GLU A 169 -9.70 -15.73 17.06
CA GLU A 169 -8.68 -16.18 18.02
C GLU A 169 -8.48 -17.67 17.88
N GLY A 170 -7.25 -18.13 18.08
CA GLY A 170 -6.87 -19.53 18.04
C GLY A 170 -5.64 -19.79 18.87
N THR A 171 -5.33 -21.06 19.10
CA THR A 171 -4.11 -21.54 19.74
C THR A 171 -3.31 -22.38 18.77
N ILE A 172 -1.99 -22.31 18.87
CA ILE A 172 -1.05 -23.13 18.12
C ILE A 172 -0.05 -23.74 19.09
N GLU A 173 0.23 -25.02 18.94
CA GLU A 173 1.34 -25.67 19.63
C GLU A 173 2.61 -25.40 18.84
N VAL A 174 3.66 -24.92 19.52
CA VAL A 174 4.99 -24.73 18.96
C VAL A 174 5.94 -25.70 19.68
N ASP A 175 6.66 -26.48 18.88
CA ASP A 175 7.77 -27.27 19.42
C ASP A 175 8.87 -26.33 19.91
N GLU A 176 9.51 -26.62 21.02
CA GLU A 176 10.63 -25.84 21.54
C GLU A 176 11.74 -25.81 20.46
N LEU A 177 12.21 -24.59 20.12
CA LEU A 177 13.32 -24.34 19.19
C LEU A 177 14.66 -24.72 19.80
#